data_e51646c19e2131a2cbbe09467398957f
#
_entry.id   e51646c19e2131a2cbbe09467398957f
#
_cell.length_a   1.000
_cell.length_b   1.000
_cell.length_c   1.000
_cell.angle_alpha   90.00
_cell.angle_beta   90.00
_cell.angle_gamma   90.00
#
_symmetry.space_group_name_H-M   'P 1'
#
loop_
_entity.id
_entity.type
_entity.pdbx_description
1 polymer ?
#
loop_
_entity_poly.entity_id
_entity_poly.type
_entity_poly.pdbx_seq_one_letter_code
_entity_poly.pdbx_strand_id
1 'polypeptide(L)'
;MCGRYEIHAHPEVVAMQFGLDQPPEFKQSYNVRPGAEILMVRLDREGRRAARHNRWGRDGKLANVRGETLLERPAFRDAFRRWRCLVPASGFYEWQLVAGRKQPWHFRPTDAELFALAGITAMWKGTRSVSLITTEPNALMAPIHDRMPVIVAPENYAAWLNAANYGPVELVRPYPAERMAARPVSMRVNQPENDDPALIEETREPLQSRLL
;
A
#
# COMPACT_ATOMS: atom_id res chain seq x y z
N MET A 1 3.98 -4.50 -9.79
CA MET A 1 4.35 -4.13 -8.39
C MET A 1 3.54 -2.91 -8.01
N CYS A 2 2.95 -2.90 -6.80
CA CYS A 2 2.12 -1.78 -6.35
C CYS A 2 2.87 -0.44 -6.54
N GLY A 3 2.50 0.28 -7.57
CA GLY A 3 3.14 1.54 -7.96
C GLY A 3 2.23 2.74 -7.78
N ARG A 4 1.02 2.53 -7.27
CA ARG A 4 0.04 3.57 -7.08
C ARG A 4 -0.99 3.17 -6.03
N TYR A 5 -1.31 4.07 -5.10
CA TYR A 5 -2.40 3.87 -4.15
C TYR A 5 -3.15 5.18 -3.92
N GLU A 6 -4.23 5.13 -3.18
CA GLU A 6 -5.00 6.29 -2.77
C GLU A 6 -5.25 6.30 -1.26
N ILE A 7 -5.41 7.50 -0.73
CA ILE A 7 -5.87 7.75 0.63
C ILE A 7 -6.77 8.99 0.63
N HIS A 8 -8.08 8.79 0.81
CA HIS A 8 -9.06 9.87 0.85
C HIS A 8 -9.94 9.84 2.10
N ALA A 9 -9.65 8.92 3.04
CA ALA A 9 -10.35 8.88 4.33
C ALA A 9 -10.10 10.16 5.13
N HIS A 10 -11.10 10.54 5.95
CA HIS A 10 -10.99 11.69 6.83
C HIS A 10 -9.94 11.46 7.93
N PRO A 11 -9.16 12.47 8.36
CA PRO A 11 -8.11 12.30 9.37
C PRO A 11 -8.58 11.64 10.68
N GLU A 12 -9.80 11.95 11.14
CA GLU A 12 -10.39 11.34 12.34
C GLU A 12 -10.64 9.84 12.16
N VAL A 13 -11.07 9.41 10.96
CA VAL A 13 -11.24 7.98 10.65
C VAL A 13 -9.89 7.27 10.67
N VAL A 14 -8.84 7.92 10.15
CA VAL A 14 -7.48 7.40 10.22
C VAL A 14 -7.03 7.28 11.68
N ALA A 15 -7.23 8.32 12.51
CA ALA A 15 -6.86 8.30 13.92
C ALA A 15 -7.57 7.15 14.66
N MET A 16 -8.86 7.03 14.48
CA MET A 16 -9.68 5.99 15.12
C MET A 16 -9.21 4.58 14.72
N GLN A 17 -9.08 4.32 13.43
CA GLN A 17 -8.72 2.98 12.93
C GLN A 17 -7.30 2.56 13.31
N PHE A 18 -6.36 3.50 13.28
CA PHE A 18 -4.96 3.21 13.58
C PHE A 18 -4.61 3.41 15.06
N GLY A 19 -5.55 3.85 15.92
CA GLY A 19 -5.36 4.07 17.34
C GLY A 19 -4.33 5.17 17.60
N LEU A 20 -4.50 6.32 16.94
CA LEU A 20 -3.67 7.52 17.14
C LEU A 20 -4.33 8.44 18.15
N ASP A 21 -3.54 9.12 18.99
CA ASP A 21 -4.05 10.07 20.00
C ASP A 21 -4.65 11.35 19.37
N GLN A 22 -4.24 11.69 18.15
CA GLN A 22 -4.68 12.87 17.42
C GLN A 22 -4.89 12.55 15.94
N PRO A 23 -5.83 13.20 15.25
CA PRO A 23 -5.96 13.11 13.80
C PRO A 23 -4.64 13.53 13.11
N PRO A 24 -4.11 12.71 12.18
CA PRO A 24 -2.88 13.07 11.49
C PRO A 24 -3.14 14.13 10.42
N GLU A 25 -2.19 15.02 10.24
CA GLU A 25 -2.19 15.92 9.09
C GLU A 25 -1.66 15.18 7.86
N PHE A 26 -2.42 15.15 6.78
CA PHE A 26 -1.97 14.66 5.47
C PHE A 26 -2.87 15.20 4.36
N LYS A 27 -2.33 15.23 3.16
CA LYS A 27 -3.13 15.55 1.96
C LYS A 27 -3.84 14.29 1.49
N GLN A 28 -5.18 14.34 1.41
CA GLN A 28 -5.95 13.32 0.71
C GLN A 28 -5.52 13.28 -0.76
N SER A 29 -5.42 12.10 -1.32
CA SER A 29 -5.01 11.91 -2.71
C SER A 29 -5.59 10.62 -3.27
N TYR A 30 -6.07 10.71 -4.50
CA TYR A 30 -6.55 9.59 -5.30
C TYR A 30 -5.45 8.97 -6.18
N ASN A 31 -4.22 9.52 -6.12
CA ASN A 31 -3.17 9.14 -7.06
C ASN A 31 -1.74 9.23 -6.47
N VAL A 32 -1.54 8.65 -5.29
CA VAL A 32 -0.23 8.65 -4.62
C VAL A 32 0.77 7.76 -5.38
N ARG A 33 1.95 8.28 -5.67
CA ARG A 33 3.01 7.61 -6.45
C ARG A 33 4.33 7.47 -5.70
N PRO A 34 5.21 6.55 -6.08
CA PRO A 34 6.58 6.50 -5.57
C PRO A 34 7.28 7.85 -5.72
N GLY A 35 8.05 8.21 -4.70
CA GLY A 35 8.69 9.52 -4.58
C GLY A 35 7.88 10.56 -3.80
N ALA A 36 6.58 10.35 -3.60
CA ALA A 36 5.76 11.21 -2.75
C ALA A 36 6.12 11.04 -1.27
N GLU A 37 5.86 12.07 -0.48
CA GLU A 37 5.80 11.97 0.96
C GLU A 37 4.47 11.34 1.35
N ILE A 38 4.51 10.27 2.15
CA ILE A 38 3.33 9.50 2.53
C ILE A 38 3.18 9.39 4.04
N LEU A 39 1.93 9.34 4.49
CA LEU A 39 1.56 9.03 5.87
C LEU A 39 1.89 7.57 6.18
N MET A 40 2.50 7.34 7.34
CA MET A 40 2.68 6.01 7.91
C MET A 40 2.46 6.03 9.42
N VAL A 41 2.08 4.90 9.98
CA VAL A 41 1.92 4.70 11.43
C VAL A 41 2.95 3.71 11.92
N ARG A 42 3.61 4.03 13.02
CA ARG A 42 4.57 3.15 13.71
C ARG A 42 4.53 3.39 15.22
N LEU A 43 5.20 2.54 15.98
CA LEU A 43 5.38 2.80 17.41
C LEU A 43 6.44 3.90 17.62
N ASP A 44 6.17 4.80 18.55
CA ASP A 44 7.13 5.75 19.10
C ASP A 44 8.05 5.08 20.15
N ARG A 45 8.87 5.87 20.82
CA ARG A 45 9.80 5.36 21.86
C ARG A 45 9.07 4.86 23.10
N GLU A 46 7.88 5.37 23.36
CA GLU A 46 7.00 5.04 24.46
C GLU A 46 6.08 3.84 24.14
N GLY A 47 6.18 3.28 22.91
CA GLY A 47 5.37 2.14 22.48
C GLY A 47 3.95 2.53 22.02
N ARG A 48 3.64 3.82 21.86
CA ARG A 48 2.35 4.32 21.36
C ARG A 48 2.39 4.41 19.83
N ARG A 49 1.25 4.23 19.21
CA ARG A 49 1.13 4.42 17.76
C ARG A 49 1.21 5.91 17.43
N ALA A 50 2.07 6.24 16.49
CA ALA A 50 2.28 7.62 16.09
C ALA A 50 2.33 7.74 14.55
N ALA A 51 1.64 8.75 14.04
CA ALA A 51 1.71 9.15 12.64
C ALA A 51 3.06 9.79 12.33
N ARG A 52 3.60 9.49 11.17
CA ARG A 52 4.85 10.06 10.65
C ARG A 52 4.73 10.20 9.14
N HIS A 53 5.57 11.07 8.55
CA HIS A 53 5.70 11.20 7.12
C HIS A 53 7.08 10.76 6.67
N ASN A 54 7.14 10.03 5.57
CA ASN A 54 8.39 9.65 4.91
C ASN A 54 8.17 9.50 3.41
N ARG A 55 9.22 9.64 2.65
CA ARG A 55 9.19 9.44 1.20
C ARG A 55 8.96 7.96 0.86
N TRP A 56 8.01 7.70 -0.03
CA TRP A 56 7.77 6.36 -0.56
C TRP A 56 8.81 5.99 -1.60
N GLY A 57 9.69 5.07 -1.25
CA GLY A 57 10.82 4.71 -2.07
C GLY A 57 11.86 5.83 -2.12
N ARG A 58 12.82 5.64 -3.00
CA ARG A 58 13.92 6.56 -3.17
C ARG A 58 14.29 6.70 -4.63
N ASP A 59 14.29 7.94 -5.14
CA ASP A 59 14.64 8.26 -6.54
C ASP A 59 13.94 7.31 -7.55
N GLY A 60 12.65 7.02 -7.32
CA GLY A 60 11.87 6.03 -8.08
C GLY A 60 12.26 4.56 -7.87
N LYS A 61 13.23 4.28 -6.98
CA LYS A 61 13.70 2.94 -6.63
C LYS A 61 13.30 2.57 -5.21
N LEU A 62 13.33 1.25 -4.91
CA LEU A 62 13.04 0.72 -3.58
C LEU A 62 11.66 1.13 -3.01
N ALA A 63 10.72 1.49 -3.89
CA ALA A 63 9.35 1.76 -3.47
C ALA A 63 8.69 0.48 -2.93
N ASN A 64 9.07 -0.68 -3.48
CA ASN A 64 8.56 -1.98 -3.06
C ASN A 64 9.70 -2.94 -2.76
N VAL A 65 9.45 -3.85 -1.82
CA VAL A 65 10.30 -4.99 -1.51
C VAL A 65 9.47 -6.27 -1.56
N ARG A 66 10.08 -7.36 -2.03
CA ARG A 66 9.42 -8.65 -2.08
C ARG A 66 9.46 -9.30 -0.70
N GLY A 67 8.31 -9.78 -0.22
CA GLY A 67 8.17 -10.47 1.06
C GLY A 67 9.08 -11.68 1.17
N GLU A 68 9.19 -12.43 0.09
CA GLU A 68 9.98 -13.68 0.01
C GLU A 68 11.47 -13.45 0.26
N THR A 69 11.99 -12.28 -0.09
CA THR A 69 13.42 -11.95 0.06
C THR A 69 13.74 -10.97 1.19
N LEU A 70 12.75 -10.66 2.03
CA LEU A 70 12.93 -9.72 3.16
C LEU A 70 14.06 -10.13 4.12
N LEU A 71 14.16 -11.43 4.41
CA LEU A 71 15.14 -11.96 5.35
C LEU A 71 16.51 -12.26 4.72
N GLU A 72 16.59 -12.31 3.41
CA GLU A 72 17.83 -12.64 2.68
C GLU A 72 18.80 -11.46 2.64
N ARG A 73 18.28 -10.24 2.43
CA ARG A 73 19.08 -9.02 2.31
C ARG A 73 19.24 -8.34 3.67
N PRO A 74 20.47 -8.17 4.20
CA PRO A 74 20.69 -7.62 5.53
C PRO A 74 19.95 -6.31 5.80
N ALA A 75 19.98 -5.35 4.84
CA ALA A 75 19.31 -4.06 5.00
C ALA A 75 17.79 -4.17 5.15
N PHE A 76 17.12 -5.08 4.42
CA PHE A 76 15.69 -5.31 4.53
C PHE A 76 15.34 -6.16 5.75
N ARG A 77 16.16 -7.14 6.08
CA ARG A 77 16.00 -7.98 7.25
C ARG A 77 15.99 -7.15 8.54
N ASP A 78 16.93 -6.23 8.70
CA ASP A 78 16.99 -5.37 9.87
C ASP A 78 15.83 -4.37 9.91
N ALA A 79 15.44 -3.82 8.74
CA ALA A 79 14.27 -2.97 8.62
C ALA A 79 12.99 -3.75 8.96
N PHE A 80 12.82 -4.97 8.46
CA PHE A 80 11.67 -5.82 8.75
C PHE A 80 11.60 -6.25 10.22
N ARG A 81 12.73 -6.46 10.87
CA ARG A 81 12.74 -6.79 12.30
C ARG A 81 12.39 -5.63 13.22
N ARG A 82 12.80 -4.39 12.88
CA ARG A 82 12.79 -3.26 13.84
C ARG A 82 12.01 -2.03 13.37
N TRP A 83 11.76 -1.90 12.07
CA TRP A 83 11.31 -0.65 11.50
C TRP A 83 10.07 -0.82 10.60
N ARG A 84 9.18 -1.72 11.01
CA ARG A 84 7.89 -1.90 10.34
C ARG A 84 7.00 -0.69 10.56
N CYS A 85 6.14 -0.43 9.58
CA CYS A 85 5.09 0.56 9.64
C CYS A 85 3.84 0.08 8.92
N LEU A 86 2.74 0.73 9.19
CA LEU A 86 1.49 0.60 8.48
C LEU A 86 1.31 1.84 7.62
N VAL A 87 1.00 1.70 6.35
CA VAL A 87 0.68 2.81 5.46
C VAL A 87 -0.83 2.80 5.21
N PRO A 88 -1.57 3.80 5.75
CA PRO A 88 -3.00 3.92 5.52
C PRO A 88 -3.31 4.09 4.04
N ALA A 89 -4.31 3.36 3.53
CA ALA A 89 -4.76 3.41 2.15
C ALA A 89 -6.27 3.15 2.07
N SER A 90 -6.95 3.79 1.12
CA SER A 90 -8.36 3.56 0.79
C SER A 90 -8.51 2.61 -0.39
N GLY A 91 -7.48 2.51 -1.24
CA GLY A 91 -7.39 1.61 -2.38
C GLY A 91 -6.00 1.64 -3.01
N PHE A 92 -5.76 0.76 -3.96
CA PHE A 92 -4.54 0.76 -4.75
C PHE A 92 -4.82 0.36 -6.19
N TYR A 93 -3.85 0.59 -7.08
CA TYR A 93 -3.99 0.32 -8.50
C TYR A 93 -2.93 -0.67 -8.99
N GLU A 94 -3.33 -1.52 -9.91
CA GLU A 94 -2.44 -2.34 -10.73
C GLU A 94 -2.91 -2.37 -12.18
N TRP A 95 -2.03 -2.78 -13.08
CA TRP A 95 -2.24 -2.68 -14.51
C TRP A 95 -2.22 -4.04 -15.18
N GLN A 96 -3.33 -4.37 -15.82
CA GLN A 96 -3.43 -5.54 -16.68
C GLN A 96 -2.92 -5.20 -18.09
N LEU A 97 -2.10 -6.09 -18.64
CA LEU A 97 -1.67 -5.97 -20.03
C LEU A 97 -2.71 -6.60 -20.96
N VAL A 98 -3.41 -5.78 -21.74
CA VAL A 98 -4.44 -6.21 -22.70
C VAL A 98 -4.03 -5.73 -24.10
N ALA A 99 -3.73 -6.66 -25.01
CA ALA A 99 -3.32 -6.36 -26.39
C ALA A 99 -2.22 -5.28 -26.47
N GLY A 100 -1.19 -5.38 -25.64
CA GLY A 100 -0.07 -4.43 -25.62
C GLY A 100 -0.34 -3.11 -24.91
N ARG A 101 -1.55 -2.89 -24.40
CA ARG A 101 -1.93 -1.68 -23.64
C ARG A 101 -2.18 -2.02 -22.18
N LYS A 102 -1.91 -1.07 -21.27
CA LYS A 102 -2.09 -1.25 -19.84
C LYS A 102 -3.45 -0.71 -19.40
N GLN A 103 -4.38 -1.60 -19.05
CA GLN A 103 -5.65 -1.28 -18.42
C GLN A 103 -5.45 -1.14 -16.91
N PRO A 104 -5.67 0.02 -16.29
CA PRO A 104 -5.61 0.15 -14.84
C PRO A 104 -6.86 -0.46 -14.18
N TRP A 105 -6.63 -1.09 -13.05
CA TRP A 105 -7.64 -1.65 -12.16
C TRP A 105 -7.46 -1.05 -10.79
N HIS A 106 -8.57 -0.73 -10.14
CA HIS A 106 -8.64 -0.29 -8.76
C HIS A 106 -9.04 -1.44 -7.86
N PHE A 107 -8.32 -1.61 -6.74
CA PHE A 107 -8.50 -2.66 -5.76
C PHE A 107 -8.73 -2.06 -4.38
N ARG A 108 -9.67 -2.64 -3.62
CA ARG A 108 -9.89 -2.31 -2.21
C ARG A 108 -10.50 -3.50 -1.46
N PRO A 109 -10.36 -3.58 -0.12
CA PRO A 109 -11.21 -4.45 0.70
C PRO A 109 -12.69 -4.10 0.54
N THR A 110 -13.57 -5.11 0.69
CA THR A 110 -15.03 -4.92 0.60
C THR A 110 -15.67 -4.51 1.91
N ASP A 111 -15.02 -4.82 3.02
CA ASP A 111 -15.48 -4.68 4.40
C ASP A 111 -14.83 -3.50 5.13
N ALA A 112 -14.03 -2.68 4.44
CA ALA A 112 -13.37 -1.51 5.01
C ALA A 112 -13.17 -0.42 3.96
N GLU A 113 -13.39 0.84 4.35
CA GLU A 113 -13.09 2.02 3.53
C GLU A 113 -11.60 2.41 3.64
N LEU A 114 -10.95 2.00 4.72
CA LEU A 114 -9.56 2.27 5.02
C LEU A 114 -8.88 0.99 5.49
N PHE A 115 -7.68 0.74 5.02
CA PHE A 115 -6.87 -0.42 5.38
C PHE A 115 -5.39 -0.06 5.49
N ALA A 116 -4.55 -1.00 5.89
CA ALA A 116 -3.12 -0.80 6.02
C ALA A 116 -2.32 -1.59 4.98
N LEU A 117 -1.47 -0.91 4.23
CA LEU A 117 -0.40 -1.55 3.48
C LEU A 117 0.79 -1.79 4.41
N ALA A 118 1.38 -2.97 4.35
CA ALA A 118 2.57 -3.33 5.09
C ALA A 118 3.79 -2.59 4.56
N GLY A 119 4.49 -1.88 5.43
CA GLY A 119 5.69 -1.14 5.07
C GLY A 119 6.86 -1.41 6.01
N ILE A 120 8.04 -1.16 5.50
CA ILE A 120 9.28 -1.05 6.28
C ILE A 120 9.96 0.29 6.01
N THR A 121 10.66 0.83 7.01
CA THR A 121 11.48 2.03 6.82
C THR A 121 12.96 1.67 6.91
N ALA A 122 13.76 2.19 5.99
CA ALA A 122 15.19 2.00 5.98
C ALA A 122 15.92 3.33 5.79
N MET A 123 17.12 3.42 6.39
CA MET A 123 18.04 4.52 6.14
C MET A 123 18.89 4.20 4.93
N TRP A 124 19.00 5.18 4.06
CA TRP A 124 19.92 5.09 2.93
C TRP A 124 20.56 6.45 2.66
N LYS A 125 21.89 6.51 2.68
CA LYS A 125 22.66 7.76 2.50
C LYS A 125 22.12 8.93 3.31
N GLY A 126 21.79 8.68 4.58
CA GLY A 126 21.28 9.70 5.51
C GLY A 126 19.78 10.02 5.41
N THR A 127 19.05 9.48 4.43
CA THR A 127 17.61 9.73 4.28
C THR A 127 16.80 8.46 4.61
N ARG A 128 15.76 8.61 5.42
CA ARG A 128 14.82 7.53 5.72
C ARG A 128 13.71 7.51 4.67
N SER A 129 13.41 6.31 4.16
CA SER A 129 12.31 6.08 3.21
C SER A 129 11.46 4.89 3.60
N VAL A 130 10.24 4.83 3.06
CA VAL A 130 9.31 3.71 3.20
C VAL A 130 9.40 2.84 1.96
N SER A 131 9.43 1.52 2.15
CA SER A 131 9.19 0.55 1.10
C SER A 131 7.94 -0.26 1.45
N LEU A 132 7.00 -0.41 0.52
CA LEU A 132 5.85 -1.30 0.69
C LEU A 132 6.29 -2.75 0.46
N ILE A 133 5.75 -3.65 1.26
CA ILE A 133 6.01 -5.08 1.10
C ILE A 133 4.99 -5.66 0.11
N THR A 134 5.47 -6.43 -0.84
CA THR A 134 4.65 -7.14 -1.82
C THR A 134 4.78 -8.65 -1.67
N THR A 135 3.73 -9.36 -2.02
CA THR A 135 3.66 -10.83 -2.01
C THR A 135 3.13 -11.34 -3.36
N GLU A 136 3.00 -12.65 -3.51
CA GLU A 136 2.27 -13.26 -4.62
C GLU A 136 0.83 -12.77 -4.67
N PRO A 137 0.16 -12.80 -5.84
CA PRO A 137 -1.20 -12.32 -5.98
C PRO A 137 -2.18 -13.36 -5.39
N ASN A 138 -3.32 -12.87 -4.87
CA ASN A 138 -4.47 -13.73 -4.62
C ASN A 138 -5.24 -14.04 -5.93
N ALA A 139 -6.28 -14.87 -5.84
CA ALA A 139 -7.07 -15.30 -7.01
C ALA A 139 -7.73 -14.14 -7.77
N LEU A 140 -8.11 -13.04 -7.08
CA LEU A 140 -8.68 -11.85 -7.72
C LEU A 140 -7.63 -11.05 -8.50
N MET A 141 -6.41 -10.95 -7.95
CA MET A 141 -5.32 -10.18 -8.54
C MET A 141 -4.58 -10.92 -9.65
N ALA A 142 -4.43 -12.24 -9.54
CA ALA A 142 -3.60 -13.05 -10.44
C ALA A 142 -3.87 -12.86 -11.95
N PRO A 143 -5.13 -12.66 -12.42
CA PRO A 143 -5.40 -12.37 -13.83
C PRO A 143 -4.91 -10.98 -14.30
N ILE A 144 -4.58 -10.07 -13.37
CA ILE A 144 -4.27 -8.66 -13.64
C ILE A 144 -2.78 -8.41 -13.47
N HIS A 145 -2.19 -8.91 -12.37
CA HIS A 145 -0.78 -8.69 -12.07
C HIS A 145 -0.21 -9.84 -11.23
N ASP A 146 1.08 -10.14 -11.40
CA ASP A 146 1.82 -11.21 -10.71
C ASP A 146 2.20 -10.90 -9.26
N ARG A 147 1.90 -9.69 -8.77
CA ARG A 147 2.20 -9.25 -7.41
C ARG A 147 1.04 -8.45 -6.82
N MET A 148 0.91 -8.49 -5.49
CA MET A 148 0.03 -7.60 -4.75
C MET A 148 0.74 -7.02 -3.52
N PRO A 149 0.33 -5.86 -2.99
CA PRO A 149 0.82 -5.37 -1.70
C PRO A 149 0.34 -6.28 -0.58
N VAL A 150 1.16 -6.44 0.45
CA VAL A 150 0.71 -7.08 1.69
C VAL A 150 -0.23 -6.13 2.41
N ILE A 151 -1.44 -6.59 2.69
CA ILE A 151 -2.45 -5.88 3.48
C ILE A 151 -2.46 -6.48 4.88
N VAL A 152 -2.29 -5.63 5.89
CA VAL A 152 -2.37 -6.03 7.30
C VAL A 152 -3.79 -5.76 7.79
N ALA A 153 -4.47 -6.78 8.25
CA ALA A 153 -5.81 -6.64 8.83
C ALA A 153 -5.73 -5.93 10.20
N PRO A 154 -6.77 -5.18 10.63
CA PRO A 154 -6.76 -4.37 11.85
C PRO A 154 -6.38 -5.16 13.11
N GLU A 155 -6.85 -6.39 13.24
CA GLU A 155 -6.53 -7.30 14.35
C GLU A 155 -5.03 -7.65 14.46
N ASN A 156 -4.28 -7.49 13.37
CA ASN A 156 -2.85 -7.77 13.29
C ASN A 156 -1.95 -6.53 13.42
N TYR A 157 -2.52 -5.31 13.55
CA TYR A 157 -1.71 -4.08 13.63
C TYR A 157 -0.73 -4.10 14.80
N ALA A 158 -1.17 -4.57 15.97
CA ALA A 158 -0.31 -4.67 17.15
C ALA A 158 0.83 -5.66 16.93
N ALA A 159 0.54 -6.84 16.42
CA ALA A 159 1.55 -7.87 16.11
C ALA A 159 2.54 -7.39 15.04
N TRP A 160 2.04 -6.70 14.00
CA TRP A 160 2.86 -6.13 12.94
C TRP A 160 3.84 -5.08 13.46
N LEU A 161 3.38 -4.17 14.31
CA LEU A 161 4.19 -3.04 14.80
C LEU A 161 5.13 -3.43 15.94
N ASN A 162 4.89 -4.54 16.65
CA ASN A 162 5.67 -4.95 17.82
C ASN A 162 7.10 -5.38 17.44
N ALA A 163 8.09 -4.53 17.71
CA ALA A 163 9.50 -4.80 17.40
C ALA A 163 10.11 -5.98 18.20
N ALA A 164 9.53 -6.38 19.33
CA ALA A 164 9.94 -7.57 20.07
C ALA A 164 9.60 -8.88 19.34
N ASN A 165 8.60 -8.84 18.47
CA ASN A 165 8.32 -9.89 17.50
C ASN A 165 9.30 -9.75 16.34
N TYR A 166 10.27 -10.65 16.21
CA TYR A 166 11.39 -10.62 15.23
C TYR A 166 11.00 -10.67 13.74
N GLY A 167 9.80 -10.23 13.43
CA GLY A 167 9.20 -10.14 12.11
C GLY A 167 8.11 -11.19 11.93
N PRO A 168 6.85 -10.77 11.90
CA PRO A 168 5.69 -11.65 11.71
C PRO A 168 5.62 -12.10 10.25
N VAL A 169 6.45 -13.05 9.86
CA VAL A 169 6.57 -13.54 8.46
C VAL A 169 5.25 -14.15 8.00
N GLU A 170 4.50 -14.74 8.92
CA GLU A 170 3.16 -15.32 8.69
C GLU A 170 2.12 -14.29 8.24
N LEU A 171 2.35 -12.99 8.51
CA LEU A 171 1.52 -11.90 8.02
C LEU A 171 1.92 -11.40 6.63
N VAL A 172 3.07 -11.85 6.11
CA VAL A 172 3.54 -11.51 4.75
C VAL A 172 2.92 -12.50 3.76
N ARG A 173 1.63 -12.35 3.51
CA ARG A 173 0.84 -13.25 2.65
C ARG A 173 -0.23 -12.49 1.87
N PRO A 174 -0.79 -13.09 0.81
CA PRO A 174 -1.93 -12.51 0.10
C PRO A 174 -3.12 -12.25 1.02
N TYR A 175 -3.79 -11.11 0.81
CA TYR A 175 -5.06 -10.85 1.46
C TYR A 175 -6.16 -11.72 0.83
N PRO A 176 -7.15 -12.23 1.57
CA PRO A 176 -8.20 -13.10 1.04
C PRO A 176 -8.95 -12.46 -0.12
N ALA A 177 -9.05 -13.17 -1.25
CA ALA A 177 -9.67 -12.65 -2.47
C ALA A 177 -11.15 -12.32 -2.29
N GLU A 178 -11.86 -13.14 -1.49
CA GLU A 178 -13.29 -12.97 -1.18
C GLU A 178 -13.59 -11.72 -0.34
N ARG A 179 -12.57 -11.12 0.27
CA ARG A 179 -12.66 -9.87 1.02
C ARG A 179 -12.19 -8.66 0.22
N MET A 180 -12.02 -8.81 -1.09
CA MET A 180 -11.57 -7.75 -1.98
C MET A 180 -12.51 -7.55 -3.15
N ALA A 181 -12.55 -6.32 -3.66
CA ALA A 181 -13.17 -5.98 -4.92
C ALA A 181 -12.14 -5.37 -5.88
N ALA A 182 -12.33 -5.63 -7.16
CA ALA A 182 -11.54 -5.05 -8.24
C ALA A 182 -12.49 -4.50 -9.31
N ARG A 183 -12.13 -3.34 -9.89
CA ARG A 183 -12.86 -2.76 -11.03
C ARG A 183 -11.90 -2.09 -12.00
N PRO A 184 -12.17 -2.14 -13.31
CA PRO A 184 -11.40 -1.39 -14.29
C PRO A 184 -11.69 0.10 -14.12
N VAL A 185 -10.68 0.93 -14.19
CA VAL A 185 -10.81 2.38 -14.05
C VAL A 185 -10.23 3.13 -15.24
N SER A 186 -10.48 4.43 -15.29
CA SER A 186 -10.04 5.29 -16.38
C SER A 186 -8.52 5.32 -16.54
N MET A 187 -8.03 5.37 -17.78
CA MET A 187 -6.63 5.59 -18.11
C MET A 187 -6.07 6.93 -17.56
N ARG A 188 -6.93 7.84 -17.11
CA ARG A 188 -6.53 9.10 -16.49
C ARG A 188 -5.59 8.92 -15.30
N VAL A 189 -5.69 7.78 -14.56
CA VAL A 189 -4.81 7.47 -13.44
C VAL A 189 -3.34 7.34 -13.85
N ASN A 190 -3.03 7.11 -15.13
CA ASN A 190 -1.66 7.04 -15.62
C ASN A 190 -0.93 8.39 -15.54
N GLN A 191 -1.67 9.49 -15.60
CA GLN A 191 -1.14 10.84 -15.50
C GLN A 191 -1.09 11.26 -14.03
N PRO A 192 0.10 11.53 -13.48
CA PRO A 192 0.26 11.86 -12.07
C PRO A 192 -0.43 13.15 -11.63
N GLU A 193 -0.75 14.03 -12.57
CA GLU A 193 -1.41 15.31 -12.34
C GLU A 193 -2.89 15.17 -12.05
N ASN A 194 -3.50 14.06 -12.50
CA ASN A 194 -4.88 13.74 -12.17
C ASN A 194 -4.95 13.21 -10.73
N ASP A 195 -5.69 13.89 -9.88
CA ASP A 195 -5.84 13.55 -8.47
C ASP A 195 -7.24 13.95 -7.98
N ASP A 196 -8.25 13.22 -8.46
CA ASP A 196 -9.66 13.50 -8.20
C ASP A 196 -10.49 12.21 -8.02
N PRO A 197 -11.69 12.28 -7.42
CA PRO A 197 -12.54 11.11 -7.14
C PRO A 197 -12.92 10.28 -8.36
N ALA A 198 -12.97 10.87 -9.56
CA ALA A 198 -13.33 10.12 -10.77
C ALA A 198 -12.30 9.05 -11.16
N LEU A 199 -11.09 9.08 -10.57
CA LEU A 199 -10.06 8.06 -10.81
C LEU A 199 -10.42 6.68 -10.25
N ILE A 200 -11.31 6.63 -9.25
CA ILE A 200 -11.76 5.38 -8.63
C ILE A 200 -13.10 4.90 -9.17
N GLU A 201 -13.72 5.64 -10.07
CA GLU A 201 -14.96 5.23 -10.72
C GLU A 201 -14.72 4.13 -11.75
N GLU A 202 -15.65 3.19 -11.83
CA GLU A 202 -15.60 2.14 -12.84
C GLU A 202 -15.71 2.72 -14.24
N THR A 203 -14.78 2.34 -15.12
CA THR A 203 -14.86 2.76 -16.51
C THR A 203 -15.91 1.95 -17.28
N ARG A 204 -16.75 2.63 -18.04
CA ARG A 204 -17.78 2.00 -18.89
C ARG A 204 -17.20 1.28 -20.10
N GLU A 205 -15.99 1.61 -20.49
CA GLU A 205 -15.31 1.06 -21.67
C GLU A 205 -13.89 0.56 -21.35
N PRO A 206 -13.77 -0.57 -20.62
CA PRO A 206 -12.46 -1.16 -20.40
C PRO A 206 -11.87 -1.66 -21.73
N LEU A 207 -10.53 -1.75 -21.81
CA LEU A 207 -9.85 -2.20 -23.04
C LEU A 207 -10.31 -3.57 -23.55
N GLN A 208 -10.76 -4.45 -22.63
CA GLN A 208 -11.28 -5.78 -22.99
C GLN A 208 -12.56 -5.71 -23.82
N SER A 209 -13.45 -4.75 -23.57
CA SER A 209 -14.71 -4.60 -24.32
C SER A 209 -14.52 -4.03 -25.71
N ARG A 210 -13.33 -3.47 -26.03
CA ARG A 210 -13.01 -2.92 -27.36
C ARG A 210 -12.38 -3.94 -28.31
N LEU A 211 -12.14 -5.17 -27.84
CA LEU A 211 -11.53 -6.26 -28.61
C LEU A 211 -12.53 -7.32 -29.06
N LEU A 212 -13.81 -7.14 -28.72
CA LEU A 212 -14.95 -7.92 -29.16
C LEU A 212 -15.77 -7.13 -30.18
#